data_7967e4d267df5c57d1b856954d10a725
#
_entry.id   7967e4d267df5c57d1b856954d10a725
#
_cell.length_a   1.000
_cell.length_b   1.000
_cell.length_c   1.000
_cell.angle_alpha   90.00
_cell.angle_beta   90.00
_cell.angle_gamma   90.00
#
_symmetry.space_group_name_H-M   'P 1'
#
loop_
_entity.id
_entity.type
_entity.pdbx_description
1 polymer ?
#
loop_
_entity_poly.entity_id
_entity_poly.type
_entity_poly.pdbx_seq_one_letter_code
_entity_poly.pdbx_strand_id
1 'polypeptide(L)'
;MDSLLSFLGQKRSDLAPALSREIDKIAQSGGTPLLVCADGKLLGAIHLKDVVKPGIRERFAELRKLGIRTVMVTGDNPLTAAAIAAEAGVDDVLAEATPEKKLARIRHEQNDGRLVAMCGDGANDAPALAQADVGMAMNDGTQAAREAANMVDLDSDPTKLLDVVQIGKELLVTRGALTTFSIANDVAKYFAILPALFASIYPQLGVLNIMQLTSPQSAILSAIVFNALIIVVLIPLALRGVRVQAASAAALLRRNLLIYGLGGIVVPFVGIKAIDMLLTAMHLV
;
A
#
# COMPACT_ATOMS: atom_id res chain seq x y z
N MET A 1 27.34 -12.65 21.72
CA MET A 1 28.78 -13.06 21.70
C MET A 1 29.59 -12.23 22.67
N ASP A 2 29.60 -10.92 22.54
CA ASP A 2 30.46 -10.03 23.36
C ASP A 2 30.15 -10.06 24.86
N SER A 3 28.89 -10.25 25.23
CA SER A 3 28.47 -10.41 26.64
C SER A 3 29.09 -11.63 27.30
N LEU A 4 29.22 -12.76 26.57
CA LEU A 4 29.82 -13.97 27.11
C LEU A 4 31.37 -13.83 27.21
N LEU A 5 32.00 -13.25 26.20
CA LEU A 5 33.44 -12.97 26.21
C LEU A 5 33.80 -12.00 27.31
N SER A 6 32.99 -10.97 27.53
CA SER A 6 33.14 -10.04 28.65
C SER A 6 33.00 -10.74 30.01
N PHE A 7 32.02 -11.64 30.14
CA PHE A 7 31.83 -12.45 31.35
C PHE A 7 33.04 -13.34 31.64
N LEU A 8 33.68 -13.88 30.59
CA LEU A 8 34.88 -14.71 30.71
C LEU A 8 36.17 -13.90 30.84
N GLY A 9 36.10 -12.57 30.80
CA GLY A 9 37.28 -11.70 30.80
C GLY A 9 38.17 -11.84 29.56
N GLN A 10 37.61 -12.39 28.48
CA GLN A 10 38.27 -12.64 27.20
C GLN A 10 37.85 -11.65 26.12
N LYS A 11 38.73 -11.42 25.17
CA LYS A 11 38.43 -10.65 23.95
C LYS A 11 38.30 -11.60 22.77
N ARG A 12 37.66 -11.14 21.69
CA ARG A 12 37.56 -11.89 20.42
C ARG A 12 38.94 -12.31 19.87
N SER A 13 39.97 -11.51 20.12
CA SER A 13 41.37 -11.81 19.78
C SER A 13 41.94 -13.04 20.51
N ASP A 14 41.35 -13.40 21.63
CA ASP A 14 41.87 -14.47 22.49
C ASP A 14 41.26 -15.83 22.12
N LEU A 15 40.32 -15.85 21.16
CA LEU A 15 39.70 -17.06 20.64
C LEU A 15 40.69 -17.91 19.84
N ALA A 16 40.59 -19.24 19.99
CA ALA A 16 41.35 -20.13 19.15
C ALA A 16 41.07 -19.87 17.67
N PRO A 17 42.09 -19.82 16.79
CA PRO A 17 41.92 -19.48 15.36
C PRO A 17 40.91 -20.36 14.61
N ALA A 18 40.77 -21.63 15.04
CA ALA A 18 39.77 -22.53 14.48
C ALA A 18 38.36 -22.10 14.84
N LEU A 19 38.09 -21.74 16.10
CA LEU A 19 36.77 -21.30 16.54
C LEU A 19 36.39 -19.94 15.94
N SER A 20 37.36 -19.02 15.84
CA SER A 20 37.12 -17.71 15.19
C SER A 20 36.70 -17.91 13.73
N ARG A 21 37.37 -18.80 12.99
CA ARG A 21 36.99 -19.12 11.59
C ARG A 21 35.60 -19.72 11.46
N GLU A 22 35.22 -20.63 12.38
CA GLU A 22 33.87 -21.20 12.35
C GLU A 22 32.80 -20.16 12.70
N ILE A 23 33.05 -19.25 13.64
CA ILE A 23 32.17 -18.10 13.94
C ILE A 23 31.97 -17.24 12.71
N ASP A 24 33.04 -16.91 11.99
CA ASP A 24 32.98 -16.08 10.77
C ASP A 24 32.24 -16.81 9.65
N LYS A 25 32.42 -18.13 9.47
CA LYS A 25 31.65 -18.91 8.49
C LYS A 25 30.16 -18.95 8.83
N ILE A 26 29.81 -19.15 10.11
CA ILE A 26 28.41 -19.11 10.54
C ILE A 26 27.79 -17.75 10.21
N ALA A 27 28.47 -16.66 10.57
CA ALA A 27 27.98 -15.30 10.28
C ALA A 27 27.84 -15.03 8.77
N GLN A 28 28.85 -15.44 7.97
CA GLN A 28 28.81 -15.29 6.50
C GLN A 28 27.71 -16.11 5.83
N SER A 29 27.29 -17.24 6.45
CA SER A 29 26.16 -18.04 5.98
C SER A 29 24.78 -17.49 6.37
N GLY A 30 24.72 -16.31 7.00
CA GLY A 30 23.48 -15.71 7.48
C GLY A 30 22.99 -16.29 8.83
N GLY A 31 23.87 -17.01 9.56
CA GLY A 31 23.56 -17.54 10.87
C GLY A 31 24.08 -16.67 12.01
N THR A 32 23.46 -16.81 13.18
CA THR A 32 23.92 -16.18 14.43
C THR A 32 24.75 -17.18 15.24
N PRO A 33 26.07 -16.92 15.44
CA PRO A 33 26.92 -17.80 16.25
C PRO A 33 26.66 -17.57 17.75
N LEU A 34 26.20 -18.59 18.45
CA LEU A 34 26.06 -18.59 19.91
C LEU A 34 27.21 -19.37 20.53
N LEU A 35 28.02 -18.69 21.33
CA LEU A 35 29.11 -19.32 22.05
C LEU A 35 28.59 -20.13 23.25
N VAL A 36 29.15 -21.28 23.46
CA VAL A 36 28.83 -22.16 24.60
C VAL A 36 30.06 -22.28 25.50
N CYS A 37 29.87 -22.04 26.80
CA CYS A 37 30.89 -22.24 27.79
C CYS A 37 30.38 -23.08 28.97
N ALA A 38 31.27 -23.87 29.58
CA ALA A 38 31.03 -24.56 30.84
C ALA A 38 32.29 -24.44 31.70
N ASP A 39 32.11 -24.24 33.00
CA ASP A 39 33.21 -24.14 33.99
C ASP A 39 34.29 -23.14 33.59
N GLY A 40 33.89 -21.98 33.01
CA GLY A 40 34.81 -20.94 32.54
C GLY A 40 35.60 -21.28 31.28
N LYS A 41 35.31 -22.42 30.62
CA LYS A 41 35.94 -22.87 29.38
C LYS A 41 34.98 -22.76 28.21
N LEU A 42 35.48 -22.24 27.11
CA LEU A 42 34.73 -22.17 25.86
C LEU A 42 34.72 -23.56 25.22
N LEU A 43 33.51 -24.10 24.98
CA LEU A 43 33.32 -25.44 24.41
C LEU A 43 33.14 -25.41 22.89
N GLY A 44 32.57 -24.34 22.36
CA GLY A 44 32.30 -24.22 20.93
C GLY A 44 31.26 -23.15 20.59
N ALA A 45 30.74 -23.24 19.38
CA ALA A 45 29.68 -22.34 18.90
C ALA A 45 28.49 -23.17 18.36
N ILE A 46 27.28 -22.73 18.68
CA ILE A 46 26.05 -23.24 18.08
C ILE A 46 25.70 -22.33 16.89
N HIS A 47 25.42 -22.94 15.77
CA HIS A 47 24.92 -22.24 14.58
C HIS A 47 23.39 -22.09 14.67
N LEU A 48 22.91 -20.91 14.99
CA LEU A 48 21.48 -20.55 14.89
C LEU A 48 21.26 -19.88 13.54
N LYS A 49 20.40 -20.44 12.71
CA LYS A 49 20.07 -19.87 11.41
C LYS A 49 18.56 -19.72 11.26
N ASP A 50 18.13 -18.47 11.05
CA ASP A 50 16.77 -18.21 10.62
C ASP A 50 16.63 -18.54 9.14
N VAL A 51 15.52 -19.17 8.78
CA VAL A 51 15.20 -19.49 7.41
C VAL A 51 14.33 -18.39 6.84
N VAL A 52 14.81 -17.76 5.77
CA VAL A 52 14.02 -16.81 5.01
C VAL A 52 12.81 -17.53 4.43
N LYS A 53 11.60 -17.01 4.68
CA LYS A 53 10.35 -17.62 4.18
C LYS A 53 10.38 -17.73 2.67
N PRO A 54 9.92 -18.86 2.07
CA PRO A 54 9.84 -18.99 0.61
C PRO A 54 8.96 -17.90 -0.01
N GLY A 55 9.36 -17.37 -1.16
CA GLY A 55 8.59 -16.36 -1.89
C GLY A 55 8.77 -14.91 -1.39
N ILE A 56 9.53 -14.67 -0.30
CA ILE A 56 9.70 -13.30 0.25
C ILE A 56 10.42 -12.38 -0.73
N ARG A 57 11.38 -12.91 -1.49
CA ARG A 57 12.14 -12.15 -2.49
C ARG A 57 11.25 -11.62 -3.61
N GLU A 58 10.34 -12.44 -4.08
CA GLU A 58 9.35 -12.09 -5.11
C GLU A 58 8.40 -11.00 -4.58
N ARG A 59 7.96 -11.13 -3.33
CA ARG A 59 7.10 -10.14 -2.67
C ARG A 59 7.80 -8.79 -2.51
N PHE A 60 9.07 -8.75 -2.12
CA PHE A 60 9.83 -7.50 -2.06
C PHE A 60 10.09 -6.91 -3.44
N ALA A 61 10.28 -7.74 -4.47
CA ALA A 61 10.33 -7.26 -5.85
C ALA A 61 9.01 -6.61 -6.31
N GLU A 62 7.86 -7.12 -5.88
CA GLU A 62 6.55 -6.52 -6.13
C GLU A 62 6.39 -5.17 -5.40
N LEU A 63 6.80 -5.06 -4.13
CA LEU A 63 6.83 -3.79 -3.40
C LEU A 63 7.68 -2.74 -4.13
N ARG A 64 8.84 -3.14 -4.62
CA ARG A 64 9.73 -2.26 -5.40
C ARG A 64 9.07 -1.77 -6.71
N LYS A 65 8.31 -2.61 -7.41
CA LYS A 65 7.53 -2.19 -8.60
C LYS A 65 6.45 -1.16 -8.23
N LEU A 66 5.95 -1.19 -7.00
CA LEU A 66 5.01 -0.20 -6.48
C LEU A 66 5.69 1.10 -6.01
N GLY A 67 7.03 1.19 -6.13
CA GLY A 67 7.82 2.34 -5.70
C GLY A 67 8.08 2.36 -4.20
N ILE A 68 7.95 1.22 -3.51
CA ILE A 68 8.18 1.09 -2.07
C ILE A 68 9.59 0.54 -1.86
N ARG A 69 10.39 1.24 -1.07
CA ARG A 69 11.71 0.83 -0.63
C ARG A 69 11.59 -0.03 0.62
N THR A 70 12.31 -1.13 0.66
CA THR A 70 12.33 -2.07 1.77
C THR A 70 13.63 -1.97 2.55
N VAL A 71 13.53 -1.87 3.87
CA VAL A 71 14.69 -1.79 4.77
C VAL A 71 14.56 -2.89 5.83
N MET A 72 15.54 -3.79 5.90
CA MET A 72 15.61 -4.76 6.98
C MET A 72 16.28 -4.10 8.19
N VAL A 73 15.63 -4.23 9.34
CA VAL A 73 16.14 -3.69 10.61
C VAL A 73 16.31 -4.84 11.60
N THR A 74 17.54 -5.13 12.00
CA THR A 74 17.85 -6.27 12.87
C THR A 74 18.85 -5.91 13.94
N GLY A 75 18.80 -6.63 15.06
CA GLY A 75 19.82 -6.58 16.12
C GLY A 75 21.07 -7.39 15.81
N ASP A 76 21.09 -8.16 14.72
CA ASP A 76 22.22 -9.00 14.33
C ASP A 76 23.44 -8.18 13.93
N ASN A 77 24.60 -8.87 13.93
CA ASN A 77 25.83 -8.28 13.44
C ASN A 77 25.77 -7.99 11.92
N PRO A 78 26.61 -7.07 11.42
CA PRO A 78 26.55 -6.62 10.03
C PRO A 78 26.74 -7.74 8.99
N LEU A 79 27.55 -8.76 9.29
CA LEU A 79 27.80 -9.88 8.36
C LEU A 79 26.55 -10.76 8.19
N THR A 80 25.94 -11.15 9.32
CA THR A 80 24.70 -11.93 9.32
C THR A 80 23.57 -11.13 8.66
N ALA A 81 23.42 -9.86 9.04
CA ALA A 81 22.41 -8.97 8.49
C ALA A 81 22.54 -8.81 6.96
N ALA A 82 23.74 -8.61 6.45
CA ALA A 82 24.02 -8.48 5.02
C ALA A 82 23.68 -9.76 4.24
N ALA A 83 24.01 -10.93 4.81
CA ALA A 83 23.72 -12.22 4.20
C ALA A 83 22.19 -12.45 4.08
N ILE A 84 21.44 -12.22 5.17
CA ILE A 84 19.97 -12.36 5.19
C ILE A 84 19.31 -11.33 4.25
N ALA A 85 19.79 -10.08 4.25
CA ALA A 85 19.29 -9.03 3.39
C ALA A 85 19.45 -9.37 1.89
N ALA A 86 20.60 -9.92 1.51
CA ALA A 86 20.87 -10.39 0.15
C ALA A 86 19.98 -11.58 -0.25
N GLU A 87 19.75 -12.53 0.67
CA GLU A 87 18.87 -13.68 0.48
C GLU A 87 17.42 -13.21 0.30
N ALA A 88 16.93 -12.33 1.18
CA ALA A 88 15.57 -11.78 1.14
C ALA A 88 15.36 -10.78 0.00
N GLY A 89 16.43 -10.15 -0.51
CA GLY A 89 16.34 -9.19 -1.61
C GLY A 89 15.77 -7.83 -1.21
N VAL A 90 16.03 -7.38 0.03
CA VAL A 90 15.67 -6.03 0.49
C VAL A 90 16.60 -4.97 -0.10
N ASP A 91 16.17 -3.69 -0.07
CA ASP A 91 16.90 -2.59 -0.69
C ASP A 91 18.00 -2.01 0.20
N ASP A 92 17.84 -2.14 1.54
CA ASP A 92 18.77 -1.59 2.52
C ASP A 92 18.72 -2.40 3.83
N VAL A 93 19.74 -2.25 4.67
CA VAL A 93 19.82 -2.96 5.95
C VAL A 93 20.38 -2.05 7.06
N LEU A 94 19.74 -2.11 8.22
CA LEU A 94 20.22 -1.51 9.47
C LEU A 94 20.53 -2.65 10.45
N ALA A 95 21.80 -2.97 10.59
CA ALA A 95 22.32 -3.97 11.54
C ALA A 95 22.56 -3.36 12.93
N GLU A 96 22.70 -4.20 13.96
CA GLU A 96 22.94 -3.77 15.35
C GLU A 96 21.97 -2.68 15.81
N ALA A 97 20.72 -2.81 15.40
CA ALA A 97 19.68 -1.83 15.65
C ALA A 97 19.18 -1.93 17.10
N THR A 98 19.44 -0.91 17.90
CA THR A 98 18.77 -0.72 19.19
C THR A 98 17.38 -0.11 18.98
N PRO A 99 16.47 -0.14 19.97
CA PRO A 99 15.16 0.50 19.88
C PRO A 99 15.26 1.97 19.48
N GLU A 100 16.25 2.70 20.02
CA GLU A 100 16.50 4.10 19.72
C GLU A 100 16.93 4.31 18.25
N LYS A 101 17.80 3.44 17.73
CA LYS A 101 18.23 3.47 16.33
C LYS A 101 17.07 3.20 15.38
N LYS A 102 16.18 2.23 15.72
CA LYS A 102 14.96 1.94 14.95
C LYS A 102 14.06 3.16 14.88
N LEU A 103 13.79 3.77 16.04
CA LEU A 103 12.98 4.98 16.14
C LEU A 103 13.57 6.17 15.35
N ALA A 104 14.89 6.39 15.50
CA ALA A 104 15.60 7.46 14.79
C ALA A 104 15.56 7.27 13.27
N ARG A 105 15.67 6.02 12.77
CA ARG A 105 15.56 5.73 11.34
C ARG A 105 14.17 6.07 10.80
N ILE A 106 13.10 5.71 11.51
CA ILE A 106 11.73 6.04 11.10
C ILE A 106 11.54 7.54 11.03
N ARG A 107 11.95 8.27 12.08
CA ARG A 107 11.85 9.75 12.10
C ARG A 107 12.64 10.42 10.98
N HIS A 108 13.80 9.87 10.64
CA HIS A 108 14.59 10.39 9.53
C HIS A 108 13.85 10.26 8.20
N GLU A 109 13.28 9.08 7.89
CA GLU A 109 12.50 8.88 6.67
C GLU A 109 11.24 9.76 6.64
N GLN A 110 10.56 9.93 7.79
CA GLN A 110 9.38 10.80 7.92
C GLN A 110 9.73 12.27 7.71
N ASN A 111 10.87 12.74 8.24
CA ASN A 111 11.33 14.11 8.05
C ASN A 111 11.68 14.42 6.58
N ASP A 112 12.06 13.40 5.81
CA ASP A 112 12.25 13.49 4.36
C ASP A 112 10.91 13.48 3.58
N GLY A 113 9.78 13.50 4.28
CA GLY A 113 8.44 13.50 3.69
C GLY A 113 7.96 12.14 3.18
N ARG A 114 8.59 11.05 3.63
CA ARG A 114 8.20 9.68 3.26
C ARG A 114 7.25 9.10 4.29
N LEU A 115 6.27 8.33 3.83
CA LEU A 115 5.44 7.50 4.69
C LEU A 115 6.19 6.21 5.02
N VAL A 116 6.18 5.82 6.29
CA VAL A 116 6.91 4.67 6.80
C VAL A 116 5.94 3.63 7.34
N ALA A 117 6.03 2.41 6.82
CA ALA A 117 5.41 1.23 7.41
C ALA A 117 6.47 0.42 8.16
N MET A 118 6.15 0.01 9.38
CA MET A 118 7.01 -0.81 10.24
C MET A 118 6.31 -2.13 10.57
N CYS A 119 7.01 -3.24 10.36
CA CYS A 119 6.60 -4.56 10.85
C CYS A 119 7.52 -5.01 11.98
N GLY A 120 6.97 -5.57 13.04
CA GLY A 120 7.76 -6.06 14.16
C GLY A 120 6.95 -6.95 15.09
N ASP A 121 7.64 -7.74 15.92
CA ASP A 121 7.05 -8.72 16.84
C ASP A 121 7.56 -8.55 18.29
N GLY A 122 8.69 -7.89 18.48
CA GLY A 122 9.34 -7.73 19.77
C GLY A 122 8.85 -6.55 20.60
N ALA A 123 8.98 -6.62 21.91
CA ALA A 123 8.74 -5.47 22.80
C ALA A 123 9.67 -4.29 22.47
N ASN A 124 10.86 -4.58 21.95
CA ASN A 124 11.83 -3.59 21.50
C ASN A 124 11.38 -2.82 20.24
N ASP A 125 10.37 -3.35 19.53
CA ASP A 125 9.80 -2.73 18.34
C ASP A 125 8.64 -1.78 18.66
N ALA A 126 8.05 -1.89 19.86
CA ALA A 126 6.87 -1.12 20.23
C ALA A 126 7.02 0.40 20.02
N PRO A 127 8.13 1.08 20.41
CA PRO A 127 8.29 2.50 20.14
C PRO A 127 8.37 2.83 18.64
N ALA A 128 8.99 1.94 17.84
CA ALA A 128 9.10 2.09 16.39
C ALA A 128 7.76 1.85 15.69
N LEU A 129 7.00 0.83 16.12
CA LEU A 129 5.64 0.54 15.63
C LEU A 129 4.69 1.70 15.90
N ALA A 130 4.74 2.30 17.10
CA ALA A 130 3.91 3.45 17.45
C ALA A 130 4.29 4.73 16.68
N GLN A 131 5.57 4.91 16.32
CA GLN A 131 6.04 6.07 15.58
C GLN A 131 5.74 5.99 14.09
N ALA A 132 5.73 4.79 13.50
CA ALA A 132 5.49 4.60 12.08
C ALA A 132 4.09 5.09 11.67
N ASP A 133 3.93 5.55 10.42
CA ASP A 133 2.63 5.92 9.86
C ASP A 133 1.70 4.70 9.80
N VAL A 134 2.29 3.51 9.55
CA VAL A 134 1.62 2.22 9.63
C VAL A 134 2.49 1.26 10.43
N GLY A 135 2.04 0.92 11.64
CA GLY A 135 2.66 -0.12 12.48
C GLY A 135 1.90 -1.44 12.35
N MET A 136 2.57 -2.50 11.97
CA MET A 136 1.99 -3.85 11.86
C MET A 136 2.72 -4.81 12.79
N ALA A 137 2.03 -5.32 13.80
CA ALA A 137 2.58 -6.33 14.68
C ALA A 137 2.19 -7.74 14.20
N MET A 138 3.02 -8.72 14.53
CA MET A 138 2.72 -10.13 14.29
C MET A 138 1.80 -10.68 15.39
N ASN A 139 0.93 -11.62 15.05
CA ASN A 139 0.01 -12.22 16.03
C ASN A 139 0.72 -12.95 17.17
N ASP A 140 1.80 -13.65 16.86
CA ASP A 140 2.69 -14.32 17.83
C ASP A 140 3.72 -13.39 18.47
N GLY A 141 3.68 -12.10 18.13
CA GLY A 141 4.50 -11.08 18.76
C GLY A 141 4.09 -10.76 20.20
N THR A 142 4.93 -10.00 20.88
CA THR A 142 4.69 -9.58 22.26
C THR A 142 3.45 -8.72 22.39
N GLN A 143 2.80 -8.73 23.57
CA GLN A 143 1.64 -7.87 23.84
C GLN A 143 1.98 -6.38 23.62
N ALA A 144 3.17 -5.95 24.05
CA ALA A 144 3.61 -4.57 23.87
C ALA A 144 3.69 -4.16 22.39
N ALA A 145 4.18 -5.05 21.51
CA ALA A 145 4.20 -4.79 20.06
C ALA A 145 2.79 -4.69 19.48
N ARG A 146 1.88 -5.60 19.86
CA ARG A 146 0.48 -5.59 19.39
C ARG A 146 -0.31 -4.37 19.85
N GLU A 147 -0.10 -3.90 21.08
CA GLU A 147 -0.75 -2.70 21.60
C GLU A 147 -0.21 -1.40 20.97
N ALA A 148 1.07 -1.39 20.58
CA ALA A 148 1.69 -0.23 19.96
C ALA A 148 1.37 -0.11 18.45
N ALA A 149 0.98 -1.18 17.80
CA ALA A 149 0.74 -1.23 16.36
C ALA A 149 -0.68 -0.75 15.98
N ASN A 150 -0.84 -0.21 14.76
CA ASN A 150 -2.15 0.12 14.19
C ASN A 150 -2.90 -1.13 13.69
N MET A 151 -2.16 -2.19 13.33
CA MET A 151 -2.68 -3.42 12.76
C MET A 151 -1.96 -4.62 13.37
N VAL A 152 -2.66 -5.76 13.40
CA VAL A 152 -2.08 -7.06 13.76
C VAL A 152 -2.28 -8.01 12.60
N ASP A 153 -1.18 -8.59 12.10
CA ASP A 153 -1.24 -9.65 11.10
C ASP A 153 -1.43 -11.01 11.79
N LEU A 154 -2.57 -11.65 11.53
CA LEU A 154 -2.97 -12.90 12.17
C LEU A 154 -2.14 -14.11 11.69
N ASP A 155 -1.57 -14.03 10.50
CA ASP A 155 -0.74 -15.09 9.90
C ASP A 155 0.74 -14.95 10.27
N SER A 156 1.11 -13.88 10.99
CA SER A 156 2.51 -13.56 11.34
C SER A 156 3.44 -13.56 10.11
N ASP A 157 2.96 -12.96 9.01
CA ASP A 157 3.69 -12.87 7.76
C ASP A 157 3.92 -11.41 7.34
N PRO A 158 5.14 -10.86 7.50
CA PRO A 158 5.44 -9.47 7.17
C PRO A 158 5.18 -9.12 5.69
N THR A 159 5.08 -10.10 4.81
CA THR A 159 4.75 -9.86 3.39
C THR A 159 3.30 -9.46 3.17
N LYS A 160 2.41 -9.67 4.15
CA LYS A 160 1.02 -9.18 4.14
C LYS A 160 0.92 -7.66 4.03
N LEU A 161 1.96 -6.93 4.40
CA LEU A 161 2.05 -5.50 4.15
C LEU A 161 1.85 -5.16 2.66
N LEU A 162 2.32 -6.02 1.74
CA LEU A 162 2.07 -5.86 0.30
C LEU A 162 0.56 -5.87 0.01
N ASP A 163 -0.17 -6.82 0.58
CA ASP A 163 -1.62 -6.95 0.37
C ASP A 163 -2.34 -5.71 0.92
N VAL A 164 -1.94 -5.22 2.10
CA VAL A 164 -2.48 -3.98 2.71
C VAL A 164 -2.24 -2.77 1.80
N VAL A 165 -1.02 -2.61 1.30
CA VAL A 165 -0.66 -1.50 0.38
C VAL A 165 -1.44 -1.61 -0.92
N GLN A 166 -1.58 -2.80 -1.47
CA GLN A 166 -2.33 -3.03 -2.71
C GLN A 166 -3.81 -2.69 -2.53
N ILE A 167 -4.45 -3.19 -1.47
CA ILE A 167 -5.85 -2.88 -1.13
C ILE A 167 -6.02 -1.37 -0.92
N GLY A 168 -5.12 -0.73 -0.17
CA GLY A 168 -5.16 0.73 0.04
C GLY A 168 -5.08 1.51 -1.28
N LYS A 169 -4.19 1.12 -2.19
CA LYS A 169 -4.10 1.72 -3.53
C LYS A 169 -5.36 1.48 -4.36
N GLU A 170 -5.93 0.28 -4.33
CA GLU A 170 -7.17 -0.05 -5.03
C GLU A 170 -8.35 0.81 -4.54
N LEU A 171 -8.46 1.01 -3.22
CA LEU A 171 -9.49 1.87 -2.63
C LEU A 171 -9.33 3.34 -3.07
N LEU A 172 -8.10 3.88 -3.04
CA LEU A 172 -7.83 5.25 -3.46
C LEU A 172 -8.11 5.46 -4.95
N VAL A 173 -7.70 4.51 -5.80
CA VAL A 173 -7.94 4.58 -7.25
C VAL A 173 -9.42 4.44 -7.56
N THR A 174 -10.13 3.56 -6.88
CA THR A 174 -11.58 3.38 -7.03
C THR A 174 -12.32 4.66 -6.64
N ARG A 175 -11.99 5.25 -5.49
CA ARG A 175 -12.56 6.52 -5.05
C ARG A 175 -12.30 7.64 -6.07
N GLY A 176 -11.07 7.76 -6.56
CA GLY A 176 -10.68 8.74 -7.59
C GLY A 176 -11.44 8.54 -8.90
N ALA A 177 -11.59 7.29 -9.35
CA ALA A 177 -12.34 6.95 -10.56
C ALA A 177 -13.81 7.33 -10.45
N LEU A 178 -14.47 6.96 -9.35
CA LEU A 178 -15.88 7.29 -9.11
C LEU A 178 -16.11 8.80 -8.98
N THR A 179 -15.25 9.52 -8.29
CA THR A 179 -15.32 10.98 -8.17
C THR A 179 -15.15 11.65 -9.54
N THR A 180 -14.17 11.21 -10.33
CA THR A 180 -13.95 11.74 -11.70
C THR A 180 -15.17 11.50 -12.58
N PHE A 181 -15.73 10.29 -12.55
CA PHE A 181 -16.94 9.97 -13.30
C PHE A 181 -18.13 10.83 -12.85
N SER A 182 -18.34 10.98 -11.53
CA SER A 182 -19.46 11.75 -10.97
C SER A 182 -19.40 13.22 -11.41
N ILE A 183 -18.23 13.86 -11.28
CA ILE A 183 -18.05 15.26 -11.70
C ILE A 183 -18.31 15.41 -13.20
N ALA A 184 -17.72 14.52 -14.03
CA ALA A 184 -17.91 14.57 -15.48
C ALA A 184 -19.38 14.34 -15.88
N ASN A 185 -20.07 13.41 -15.21
CA ASN A 185 -21.49 13.12 -15.38
C ASN A 185 -22.37 14.34 -14.99
N ASP A 186 -22.04 15.03 -13.90
CA ASP A 186 -22.79 16.21 -13.48
C ASP A 186 -22.60 17.37 -14.47
N VAL A 187 -21.37 17.59 -14.96
CA VAL A 187 -21.11 18.58 -16.02
C VAL A 187 -21.89 18.24 -17.28
N ALA A 188 -21.92 16.98 -17.70
CA ALA A 188 -22.65 16.54 -18.90
C ALA A 188 -24.16 16.80 -18.81
N LYS A 189 -24.78 16.64 -17.62
CA LYS A 189 -26.21 16.93 -17.40
C LYS A 189 -26.58 18.39 -17.60
N TYR A 190 -25.65 19.32 -17.35
CA TYR A 190 -25.94 20.75 -17.60
C TYR A 190 -26.24 21.06 -19.07
N PHE A 191 -25.70 20.30 -20.02
CA PHE A 191 -26.02 20.39 -21.42
C PHE A 191 -27.45 19.94 -21.78
N ALA A 192 -28.11 19.19 -20.90
CA ALA A 192 -29.54 18.87 -21.03
C ALA A 192 -30.41 19.89 -20.29
N ILE A 193 -30.04 20.21 -19.04
CA ILE A 193 -30.89 20.95 -18.09
C ILE A 193 -30.90 22.47 -18.39
N LEU A 194 -29.73 23.08 -18.66
CA LEU A 194 -29.66 24.52 -18.88
C LEU A 194 -30.46 25.00 -20.11
N PRO A 195 -30.33 24.37 -21.29
CA PRO A 195 -31.18 24.73 -22.41
C PRO A 195 -32.66 24.53 -22.12
N ALA A 196 -33.02 23.43 -21.48
CA ALA A 196 -34.41 23.11 -21.14
C ALA A 196 -35.07 24.17 -20.26
N LEU A 197 -34.33 24.70 -19.27
CA LEU A 197 -34.86 25.68 -18.32
C LEU A 197 -34.83 27.12 -18.83
N PHE A 198 -33.79 27.49 -19.59
CA PHE A 198 -33.48 28.89 -19.83
C PHE A 198 -33.50 29.33 -21.32
N ALA A 199 -33.56 28.41 -22.31
CA ALA A 199 -33.51 28.78 -23.71
C ALA A 199 -34.71 29.66 -24.16
N SER A 200 -35.84 29.57 -23.47
CA SER A 200 -37.00 30.44 -23.70
C SER A 200 -36.77 31.89 -23.30
N ILE A 201 -35.94 32.12 -22.25
CA ILE A 201 -35.62 33.46 -21.73
C ILE A 201 -34.31 33.97 -22.35
N TYR A 202 -33.34 33.08 -22.50
CA TYR A 202 -32.02 33.36 -23.07
C TYR A 202 -31.77 32.44 -24.28
N PRO A 203 -32.20 32.84 -25.50
CA PRO A 203 -32.07 31.98 -26.68
C PRO A 203 -30.65 31.54 -27.02
N GLN A 204 -29.64 32.31 -26.59
CA GLN A 204 -28.22 31.96 -26.75
C GLN A 204 -27.84 30.63 -26.07
N LEU A 205 -28.53 30.24 -24.99
CA LEU A 205 -28.30 28.98 -24.30
C LEU A 205 -28.77 27.76 -25.10
N GLY A 206 -29.54 27.97 -26.17
CA GLY A 206 -29.91 26.92 -27.11
C GLY A 206 -28.70 26.25 -27.78
N VAL A 207 -27.57 26.94 -27.90
CA VAL A 207 -26.30 26.36 -28.39
C VAL A 207 -25.81 25.20 -27.51
N LEU A 208 -26.17 25.19 -26.24
CA LEU A 208 -25.83 24.11 -25.31
C LEU A 208 -26.67 22.84 -25.50
N ASN A 209 -27.78 22.92 -26.28
CA ASN A 209 -28.62 21.73 -26.58
C ASN A 209 -27.95 20.81 -27.61
N ILE A 210 -26.76 20.35 -27.31
CA ILE A 210 -25.96 19.44 -28.15
C ILE A 210 -26.68 18.10 -28.33
N MET A 211 -27.44 17.65 -27.31
CA MET A 211 -28.19 16.39 -27.33
C MET A 211 -29.44 16.46 -28.20
N GLN A 212 -29.91 17.67 -28.61
CA GLN A 212 -31.12 17.89 -29.38
C GLN A 212 -32.33 17.15 -28.79
N LEU A 213 -32.60 17.40 -27.48
CA LEU A 213 -33.68 16.75 -26.75
C LEU A 213 -35.05 17.29 -27.25
N THR A 214 -36.08 16.43 -27.22
CA THR A 214 -37.36 16.66 -27.91
C THR A 214 -38.15 17.82 -27.31
N SER A 215 -38.17 17.93 -25.97
CA SER A 215 -38.88 19.02 -25.27
C SER A 215 -38.14 19.35 -23.95
N PRO A 216 -38.39 20.51 -23.33
CA PRO A 216 -37.85 20.85 -22.03
C PRO A 216 -38.27 19.83 -20.93
N GLN A 217 -39.52 19.36 -20.99
CA GLN A 217 -40.05 18.37 -20.03
C GLN A 217 -39.33 17.02 -20.19
N SER A 218 -39.18 16.57 -21.45
CA SER A 218 -38.45 15.33 -21.75
C SER A 218 -36.99 15.42 -21.31
N ALA A 219 -36.35 16.55 -21.55
CA ALA A 219 -34.94 16.77 -21.17
C ALA A 219 -34.73 16.61 -19.65
N ILE A 220 -35.59 17.27 -18.85
CA ILE A 220 -35.50 17.18 -17.37
C ILE A 220 -35.81 15.78 -16.91
N LEU A 221 -36.88 15.17 -17.40
CA LEU A 221 -37.31 13.83 -17.00
C LEU A 221 -36.23 12.77 -17.35
N SER A 222 -35.70 12.85 -18.60
CA SER A 222 -34.64 11.96 -19.07
C SER A 222 -33.36 12.08 -18.23
N ALA A 223 -32.97 13.30 -17.84
CA ALA A 223 -31.80 13.53 -16.98
C ALA A 223 -32.01 12.95 -15.58
N ILE A 224 -33.20 13.08 -14.99
CA ILE A 224 -33.54 12.52 -13.67
C ILE A 224 -33.55 10.99 -13.71
N VAL A 225 -34.23 10.38 -14.69
CA VAL A 225 -34.26 8.93 -14.87
C VAL A 225 -32.86 8.36 -15.08
N PHE A 226 -32.09 8.99 -15.96
CA PHE A 226 -30.70 8.61 -16.17
C PHE A 226 -29.88 8.65 -14.87
N ASN A 227 -30.05 9.72 -14.07
CA ASN A 227 -29.33 9.85 -12.80
C ASN A 227 -29.69 8.73 -11.81
N ALA A 228 -30.95 8.33 -11.73
CA ALA A 228 -31.37 7.20 -10.89
C ALA A 228 -30.75 5.89 -11.37
N LEU A 229 -30.75 5.63 -12.67
CA LEU A 229 -30.18 4.40 -13.24
C LEU A 229 -28.66 4.32 -13.07
N ILE A 230 -27.94 5.42 -13.31
CA ILE A 230 -26.48 5.40 -13.21
C ILE A 230 -26.01 5.18 -11.79
N ILE A 231 -26.71 5.68 -10.77
CA ILE A 231 -26.39 5.42 -9.37
C ILE A 231 -26.46 3.90 -9.09
N VAL A 232 -27.52 3.23 -9.54
CA VAL A 232 -27.69 1.76 -9.37
C VAL A 232 -26.53 1.01 -10.04
N VAL A 233 -26.05 1.46 -11.20
CA VAL A 233 -24.93 0.84 -11.91
C VAL A 233 -23.60 1.11 -11.21
N LEU A 234 -23.40 2.30 -10.64
CA LEU A 234 -22.16 2.68 -9.96
C LEU A 234 -21.97 2.00 -8.61
N ILE A 235 -23.05 1.60 -7.90
CA ILE A 235 -22.94 0.91 -6.62
C ILE A 235 -22.13 -0.39 -6.72
N PRO A 236 -22.42 -1.35 -7.62
CA PRO A 236 -21.61 -2.55 -7.79
C PRO A 236 -20.15 -2.26 -8.15
N LEU A 237 -19.91 -1.23 -8.96
CA LEU A 237 -18.55 -0.81 -9.32
C LEU A 237 -17.78 -0.27 -8.10
N ALA A 238 -18.46 0.49 -7.23
CA ALA A 238 -17.89 1.01 -5.99
C ALA A 238 -17.54 -0.14 -5.02
N LEU A 239 -18.42 -1.14 -4.91
CA LEU A 239 -18.22 -2.28 -4.01
C LEU A 239 -17.14 -3.26 -4.49
N ARG A 240 -17.07 -3.52 -5.80
CA ARG A 240 -16.05 -4.43 -6.38
C ARG A 240 -14.68 -3.79 -6.49
N GLY A 241 -14.62 -2.47 -6.51
CA GLY A 241 -13.39 -1.72 -6.73
C GLY A 241 -12.89 -1.77 -8.19
N VAL A 242 -11.95 -0.89 -8.47
CA VAL A 242 -11.23 -0.86 -9.76
C VAL A 242 -9.92 -1.62 -9.57
N ARG A 243 -9.72 -2.72 -10.29
CA ARG A 243 -8.45 -3.47 -10.25
C ARG A 243 -7.29 -2.57 -10.66
N VAL A 244 -6.31 -2.47 -9.80
CA VAL A 244 -5.09 -1.69 -10.02
C VAL A 244 -3.98 -2.66 -10.42
N GLN A 245 -3.47 -2.50 -11.64
CA GLN A 245 -2.20 -3.13 -12.01
C GLN A 245 -1.06 -2.29 -11.44
N ALA A 246 0.08 -2.93 -11.13
CA ALA A 246 1.28 -2.24 -10.68
C ALA A 246 1.74 -1.22 -11.73
N ALA A 247 1.41 0.05 -11.50
CA ALA A 247 1.74 1.16 -12.38
C ALA A 247 2.07 2.41 -11.57
N SER A 248 2.77 3.36 -12.17
CA SER A 248 3.07 4.64 -11.54
C SER A 248 1.79 5.45 -11.29
N ALA A 249 1.80 6.32 -10.27
CA ALA A 249 0.66 7.18 -9.94
C ALA A 249 0.20 8.03 -11.13
N ALA A 250 1.14 8.55 -11.93
CA ALA A 250 0.83 9.33 -13.15
C ALA A 250 0.11 8.51 -14.23
N ALA A 251 0.52 7.26 -14.44
CA ALA A 251 -0.14 6.35 -15.39
C ALA A 251 -1.56 6.01 -14.94
N LEU A 252 -1.76 5.75 -13.64
CA LEU A 252 -3.08 5.49 -13.06
C LEU A 252 -4.01 6.70 -13.18
N LEU A 253 -3.49 7.89 -12.86
CA LEU A 253 -4.26 9.14 -12.99
C LEU A 253 -4.69 9.38 -14.45
N ARG A 254 -3.76 9.25 -15.41
CA ARG A 254 -4.07 9.41 -16.85
C ARG A 254 -5.12 8.40 -17.31
N ARG A 255 -5.01 7.13 -16.92
CA ARG A 255 -5.98 6.09 -17.24
C ARG A 255 -7.35 6.40 -16.66
N ASN A 256 -7.42 6.82 -15.40
CA ASN A 256 -8.66 7.19 -14.73
C ASN A 256 -9.32 8.39 -15.43
N LEU A 257 -8.56 9.42 -15.76
CA LEU A 257 -9.09 10.61 -16.43
C LEU A 257 -9.63 10.26 -17.82
N LEU A 258 -8.94 9.41 -18.58
CA LEU A 258 -9.40 8.97 -19.90
C LEU A 258 -10.64 8.08 -19.82
N ILE A 259 -10.66 7.08 -18.96
CA ILE A 259 -11.78 6.12 -18.91
C ILE A 259 -12.99 6.74 -18.20
N TYR A 260 -12.79 7.27 -16.99
CA TYR A 260 -13.89 7.75 -16.15
C TYR A 260 -14.26 9.21 -16.44
N GLY A 261 -13.32 10.06 -16.86
CA GLY A 261 -13.59 11.43 -17.29
C GLY A 261 -14.33 11.46 -18.61
N LEU A 262 -13.76 10.89 -19.68
CA LEU A 262 -14.45 10.77 -20.96
C LEU A 262 -15.72 9.93 -20.89
N GLY A 263 -15.68 8.78 -20.19
CA GLY A 263 -16.85 7.95 -19.97
C GLY A 263 -17.95 8.70 -19.21
N GLY A 264 -17.58 9.48 -18.19
CA GLY A 264 -18.51 10.32 -17.42
C GLY A 264 -19.15 11.44 -18.24
N ILE A 265 -18.55 11.86 -19.36
CA ILE A 265 -19.16 12.80 -20.32
C ILE A 265 -20.03 12.03 -21.34
N VAL A 266 -19.46 11.03 -22.02
CA VAL A 266 -20.12 10.35 -23.15
C VAL A 266 -21.34 9.55 -22.71
N VAL A 267 -21.24 8.82 -21.59
CA VAL A 267 -22.34 7.96 -21.11
C VAL A 267 -23.63 8.74 -20.81
N PRO A 268 -23.59 9.92 -20.13
CA PRO A 268 -24.80 10.74 -19.96
C PRO A 268 -25.37 11.26 -21.28
N PHE A 269 -24.52 11.71 -22.22
CA PHE A 269 -25.01 12.20 -23.53
C PHE A 269 -25.79 11.10 -24.25
N VAL A 270 -25.26 9.89 -24.33
CA VAL A 270 -25.93 8.77 -24.98
C VAL A 270 -27.12 8.29 -24.15
N GLY A 271 -26.97 8.16 -22.84
CA GLY A 271 -28.02 7.62 -21.96
C GLY A 271 -29.23 8.55 -21.83
N ILE A 272 -29.02 9.85 -21.64
CA ILE A 272 -30.11 10.83 -21.57
C ILE A 272 -30.84 10.91 -22.93
N LYS A 273 -30.11 10.92 -24.06
CA LYS A 273 -30.73 10.90 -25.38
C LYS A 273 -31.55 9.62 -25.64
N ALA A 274 -31.03 8.46 -25.26
CA ALA A 274 -31.76 7.18 -25.39
C ALA A 274 -33.05 7.18 -24.57
N ILE A 275 -33.03 7.74 -23.37
CA ILE A 275 -34.23 7.84 -22.51
C ILE A 275 -35.21 8.87 -23.11
N ASP A 276 -34.75 10.01 -23.61
CA ASP A 276 -35.56 11.00 -24.30
C ASP A 276 -36.33 10.39 -25.48
N MET A 277 -35.62 9.62 -26.32
CA MET A 277 -36.25 8.91 -27.45
C MET A 277 -37.29 7.88 -26.98
N LEU A 278 -37.00 7.14 -25.89
CA LEU A 278 -37.91 6.16 -25.31
C LEU A 278 -39.19 6.81 -24.77
N LEU A 279 -39.05 7.90 -24.00
CA LEU A 279 -40.17 8.64 -23.43
C LEU A 279 -41.06 9.26 -24.52
N THR A 280 -40.45 9.79 -25.56
CA THR A 280 -41.18 10.34 -26.73
C THR A 280 -41.90 9.23 -27.49
N ALA A 281 -41.27 8.06 -27.71
CA ALA A 281 -41.90 6.91 -28.38
C ALA A 281 -43.10 6.35 -27.60
N MET A 282 -43.05 6.45 -26.26
CA MET A 282 -44.15 6.03 -25.37
C MET A 282 -45.22 7.10 -25.18
N HIS A 283 -45.11 8.24 -25.83
CA HIS A 283 -46.03 9.42 -25.69
C HIS A 283 -46.20 9.89 -24.23
N LEU A 284 -45.13 9.80 -23.42
CA LEU A 284 -45.14 10.20 -22.01
C LEU A 284 -44.76 11.70 -21.85
N VAL A 285 -44.17 12.29 -22.86
CA VAL A 285 -43.74 13.70 -22.93
C VAL A 285 -43.81 14.23 -24.35
#